data_5990ea7de3b3618d43251745702a8ed7
#
_entry.id   5990ea7de3b3618d43251745702a8ed7
#
_cell.length_a   1.000
_cell.length_b   1.000
_cell.length_c   1.000
_cell.angle_alpha   90.00
_cell.angle_beta   90.00
_cell.angle_gamma   90.00
#
_symmetry.space_group_name_H-M   'P 1'
#
loop_
_entity.id
_entity.type
_entity.pdbx_description
1 polymer ?
#
loop_
_entity_poly.entity_id
_entity_poly.type
_entity_poly.pdbx_seq_one_letter_code
_entity_poly.pdbx_strand_id
1 'polypeptide(L)'
;MKTFKVYRHPTKGAEAVKVGFSWPGFFFDIIWMLVKKLWMMALLWFGLYCVFGVIKTVTDASEESGAQALVYLLLAAGDIALRVLPGFKGNQWREANLLKRGYTLVGEARTATPDAAIAEVVKTA
;
A
#
# COMPACT_ATOMS: atom_id res chain seq x y z
N MET A 1 6.91 6.44 19.51
CA MET A 1 6.29 7.46 18.63
C MET A 1 6.69 7.25 17.19
N LYS A 2 5.83 7.63 16.28
CA LYS A 2 6.04 7.49 14.84
C LYS A 2 6.24 8.86 14.21
N THR A 3 7.02 8.91 13.13
CA THR A 3 7.19 10.13 12.35
C THR A 3 6.15 10.17 11.24
N PHE A 4 5.46 11.28 11.10
CA PHE A 4 4.46 11.50 10.05
C PHE A 4 4.81 12.73 9.24
N LYS A 5 4.66 12.63 7.92
CA LYS A 5 4.65 13.78 7.03
C LYS A 5 3.22 14.23 6.85
N VAL A 6 2.97 15.52 7.03
CA VAL A 6 1.63 16.10 6.90
C VAL A 6 1.50 16.80 5.57
N TYR A 7 0.46 16.45 4.83
CA TYR A 7 0.11 17.02 3.53
C TYR A 7 -1.22 17.76 3.65
N ARG A 8 -1.33 18.91 3.02
CA ARG A 8 -2.54 19.74 3.08
C ARG A 8 -3.04 20.08 1.68
N HIS A 9 -4.34 20.00 1.51
CA HIS A 9 -5.05 20.43 0.31
C HIS A 9 -5.78 21.74 0.57
N PRO A 10 -5.88 22.67 -0.41
CA PRO A 10 -6.57 23.94 -0.22
C PRO A 10 -8.04 23.82 0.21
N THR A 11 -8.73 22.74 -0.22
CA THR A 11 -10.17 22.56 0.04
C THR A 11 -10.55 21.25 0.69
N LYS A 12 -9.64 20.25 0.72
CA LYS A 12 -9.95 18.88 1.17
C LYS A 12 -9.36 18.54 2.54
N GLY A 13 -8.76 19.49 3.23
CA GLY A 13 -8.17 19.27 4.55
C GLY A 13 -6.74 18.76 4.50
N ALA A 14 -6.35 18.02 5.51
CA ALA A 14 -4.99 17.52 5.67
C ALA A 14 -4.97 16.01 5.89
N GLU A 15 -3.89 15.37 5.45
CA GLU A 15 -3.63 13.96 5.69
C GLU A 15 -2.19 13.76 6.17
N ALA A 16 -1.99 12.81 7.08
CA ALA A 16 -0.68 12.43 7.58
C ALA A 16 -0.28 11.06 7.03
N VAL A 17 0.95 10.96 6.56
CA VAL A 17 1.52 9.71 6.04
C VAL A 17 2.70 9.30 6.92
N LYS A 18 2.63 8.09 7.46
CA LYS A 18 3.71 7.53 8.28
C LYS A 18 4.98 7.35 7.46
N VAL A 19 6.10 7.73 8.03
CA VAL A 19 7.43 7.42 7.46
C VAL A 19 7.81 6.01 7.88
N GLY A 20 8.02 5.13 6.91
CA GLY A 20 8.45 3.76 7.15
C GLY A 20 7.44 2.71 6.70
N PHE A 21 7.46 1.55 7.36
CA PHE A 21 6.66 0.39 6.97
C PHE A 21 5.17 0.60 7.23
N SER A 22 4.34 0.23 6.26
CA SER A 22 2.88 0.31 6.36
C SER A 22 2.30 -1.06 6.73
N TRP A 23 1.99 -1.28 7.99
CA TRP A 23 1.34 -2.51 8.44
C TRP A 23 -0.04 -2.73 7.81
N PRO A 24 -0.90 -1.70 7.68
CA PRO A 24 -2.17 -1.87 6.98
C PRO A 24 -1.99 -2.26 5.50
N GLY A 25 -0.98 -1.72 4.83
CA GLY A 25 -0.66 -2.10 3.46
C GLY A 25 -0.22 -3.55 3.34
N PHE A 26 0.55 -4.04 4.31
CA PHE A 26 0.99 -5.43 4.37
C PHE A 26 -0.19 -6.39 4.61
N PHE A 27 -1.05 -6.11 5.58
CA PHE A 27 -2.14 -7.01 5.95
C PHE A 27 -3.34 -6.97 4.99
N PHE A 28 -3.66 -5.79 4.47
CA PHE A 28 -4.90 -5.57 3.72
C PHE A 28 -4.69 -5.28 2.24
N ASP A 29 -3.46 -5.10 1.80
CA ASP A 29 -3.01 -4.83 0.42
C ASP A 29 -4.04 -4.09 -0.46
N ILE A 30 -4.83 -4.78 -1.31
CA ILE A 30 -5.82 -4.17 -2.21
C ILE A 30 -6.86 -3.36 -1.46
N ILE A 31 -7.38 -3.88 -0.34
CA ILE A 31 -8.41 -3.18 0.45
C ILE A 31 -7.84 -1.86 0.97
N TRP A 32 -6.63 -1.88 1.50
CA TRP A 32 -5.94 -0.68 1.94
C TRP A 32 -5.71 0.30 0.80
N MET A 33 -5.33 -0.18 -0.39
CA MET A 33 -5.15 0.65 -1.58
C MET A 33 -6.46 1.35 -1.97
N LEU A 34 -7.58 0.64 -1.94
CA LEU A 34 -8.89 1.21 -2.23
C LEU A 34 -9.29 2.27 -1.21
N VAL A 35 -9.07 2.01 0.08
CA VAL A 35 -9.37 2.96 1.15
C VAL A 35 -8.54 4.23 1.00
N LYS A 36 -7.28 4.10 0.62
CA LYS A 36 -6.36 5.24 0.44
C LYS A 36 -6.43 5.87 -0.96
N LYS A 37 -7.39 5.45 -1.78
CA LYS A 37 -7.61 5.98 -3.15
C LYS A 37 -6.41 5.79 -4.08
N LEU A 38 -5.67 4.71 -3.88
CA LEU A 38 -4.59 4.29 -4.77
C LEU A 38 -5.15 3.41 -5.90
N TRP A 39 -6.00 4.01 -6.76
CA TRP A 39 -6.79 3.29 -7.75
C TRP A 39 -5.94 2.52 -8.76
N MET A 40 -4.87 3.13 -9.26
CA MET A 40 -3.99 2.47 -10.24
C MET A 40 -3.25 1.30 -9.63
N MET A 41 -2.76 1.43 -8.40
CA MET A 41 -2.11 0.34 -7.67
C MET A 41 -3.09 -0.77 -7.35
N ALA A 42 -4.31 -0.43 -6.93
CA ALA A 42 -5.35 -1.43 -6.67
C ALA A 42 -5.70 -2.22 -7.94
N LEU A 43 -5.82 -1.54 -9.08
CA LEU A 43 -6.08 -2.18 -10.35
C LEU A 43 -4.94 -3.11 -10.76
N LEU A 44 -3.69 -2.68 -10.61
CA LEU A 44 -2.51 -3.50 -10.90
C LEU A 44 -2.47 -4.75 -10.01
N TRP A 45 -2.68 -4.59 -8.71
CA TRP A 45 -2.70 -5.73 -7.77
C TRP A 45 -3.85 -6.69 -8.07
N PHE A 46 -5.02 -6.18 -8.38
CA PHE A 46 -6.15 -7.02 -8.79
C PHE A 46 -5.81 -7.83 -10.03
N GLY A 47 -5.20 -7.20 -11.05
CA GLY A 47 -4.76 -7.89 -12.26
C GLY A 47 -3.74 -8.99 -11.98
N LEU A 48 -2.77 -8.72 -11.10
CA LEU A 48 -1.76 -9.69 -10.69
C LEU A 48 -2.39 -10.89 -9.95
N TYR A 49 -3.34 -10.64 -9.06
CA TYR A 49 -4.06 -11.73 -8.40
C TYR A 49 -4.90 -12.56 -9.38
N CYS A 50 -5.50 -11.93 -10.39
CA CYS A 50 -6.21 -12.64 -11.44
C CYS A 50 -5.26 -13.55 -12.24
N VAL A 51 -4.07 -13.06 -12.59
CA VAL A 51 -3.04 -13.85 -13.27
C VAL A 51 -2.61 -15.03 -12.42
N PHE A 52 -2.36 -14.80 -11.13
CA PHE A 52 -2.00 -15.87 -10.20
C PHE A 52 -3.11 -16.92 -10.09
N GLY A 53 -4.38 -16.47 -10.05
CA GLY A 53 -5.54 -17.37 -10.01
C GLY A 53 -5.65 -18.23 -11.27
N VAL A 54 -5.41 -17.65 -12.45
CA VAL A 54 -5.39 -18.41 -13.71
C VAL A 54 -4.26 -19.45 -13.72
N ILE A 55 -3.05 -19.06 -13.33
CA ILE A 55 -1.91 -19.96 -13.26
C ILE A 55 -2.20 -21.12 -12.31
N LYS A 56 -2.77 -20.82 -11.13
CA LYS A 56 -3.14 -21.84 -10.15
C LYS A 56 -4.17 -22.80 -10.72
N THR A 57 -5.22 -22.28 -11.35
CA THR A 57 -6.29 -23.10 -11.94
C THR A 57 -5.75 -24.04 -13.03
N VAL A 58 -4.91 -23.53 -13.91
CA VAL A 58 -4.27 -24.33 -14.97
C VAL A 58 -3.35 -25.39 -14.37
N THR A 59 -2.60 -25.02 -13.33
CA THR A 59 -1.69 -25.95 -12.65
C THR A 59 -2.45 -27.05 -11.90
N ASP A 60 -3.56 -26.71 -11.24
CA ASP A 60 -4.44 -27.68 -10.55
C ASP A 60 -5.02 -28.71 -11.52
N ALA A 61 -5.27 -28.31 -12.76
CA ALA A 61 -5.80 -29.20 -13.80
C ALA A 61 -4.71 -30.07 -14.45
N SER A 62 -3.44 -29.83 -14.19
CA SER A 62 -2.32 -30.59 -14.75
C SER A 62 -2.00 -31.82 -13.90
N GLU A 63 -1.23 -32.75 -14.47
CA GLU A 63 -0.80 -33.94 -13.75
C GLU A 63 0.22 -33.59 -12.64
N GLU A 64 0.16 -34.30 -11.53
CA GLU A 64 1.13 -34.13 -10.45
C GLU A 64 2.57 -34.42 -10.94
N SER A 65 3.46 -33.46 -10.68
CA SER A 65 4.84 -33.53 -11.12
C SER A 65 5.72 -32.58 -10.28
N GLY A 66 7.03 -32.71 -10.44
CA GLY A 66 7.97 -31.77 -9.85
C GLY A 66 7.79 -30.35 -10.39
N ALA A 67 7.41 -30.22 -11.67
CA ALA A 67 7.10 -28.92 -12.27
C ALA A 67 5.89 -28.24 -11.62
N GLN A 68 4.85 -29.01 -11.31
CA GLN A 68 3.67 -28.52 -10.60
C GLN A 68 4.04 -27.97 -9.21
N ALA A 69 4.85 -28.72 -8.46
CA ALA A 69 5.32 -28.30 -7.14
C ALA A 69 6.14 -27.01 -7.23
N LEU A 70 6.98 -26.86 -8.25
CA LEU A 70 7.76 -25.64 -8.49
C LEU A 70 6.86 -24.44 -8.77
N VAL A 71 5.81 -24.62 -9.58
CA VAL A 71 4.84 -23.54 -9.86
C VAL A 71 4.14 -23.08 -8.58
N TYR A 72 3.71 -24.02 -7.74
CA TYR A 72 3.08 -23.65 -6.46
C TYR A 72 4.05 -22.91 -5.55
N LEU A 73 5.31 -23.32 -5.49
CA LEU A 73 6.31 -22.61 -4.70
C LEU A 73 6.52 -21.18 -5.21
N LEU A 74 6.60 -20.98 -6.52
CA LEU A 74 6.75 -19.66 -7.13
C LEU A 74 5.52 -18.79 -6.92
N LEU A 75 4.31 -19.35 -6.99
CA LEU A 75 3.07 -18.64 -6.69
C LEU A 75 3.04 -18.18 -5.22
N ALA A 76 3.43 -19.06 -4.31
CA ALA A 76 3.49 -18.72 -2.88
C ALA A 76 4.51 -17.58 -2.62
N ALA A 77 5.68 -17.66 -3.22
CA ALA A 77 6.70 -16.61 -3.11
C ALA A 77 6.19 -15.27 -3.67
N GLY A 78 5.53 -15.31 -4.83
CA GLY A 78 4.93 -14.13 -5.45
C GLY A 78 3.80 -13.54 -4.62
N ASP A 79 2.97 -14.37 -4.00
CA ASP A 79 1.90 -13.92 -3.12
C ASP A 79 2.44 -13.18 -1.89
N ILE A 80 3.49 -13.72 -1.30
CA ILE A 80 4.19 -13.05 -0.19
C ILE A 80 4.75 -11.71 -0.66
N ALA A 81 5.39 -11.65 -1.83
CA ALA A 81 5.93 -10.41 -2.38
C ALA A 81 4.83 -9.36 -2.61
N LEU A 82 3.64 -9.76 -3.10
CA LEU A 82 2.51 -8.86 -3.30
C LEU A 82 1.99 -8.26 -2.00
N ARG A 83 2.23 -8.89 -0.87
CA ARG A 83 1.87 -8.37 0.46
C ARG A 83 2.98 -7.52 1.06
N VAL A 84 4.23 -7.93 0.87
CA VAL A 84 5.40 -7.24 1.42
C VAL A 84 5.61 -5.89 0.74
N LEU A 85 5.44 -5.80 -0.58
CA LEU A 85 5.65 -4.56 -1.33
C LEU A 85 4.77 -3.40 -0.83
N PRO A 86 3.45 -3.57 -0.62
CA PRO A 86 2.63 -2.51 -0.03
C PRO A 86 3.08 -2.12 1.38
N GLY A 87 3.63 -3.06 2.14
CA GLY A 87 4.19 -2.77 3.46
C GLY A 87 5.38 -1.81 3.38
N PHE A 88 6.33 -2.10 2.51
CA PHE A 88 7.55 -1.28 2.35
C PHE A 88 7.32 -0.01 1.54
N LYS A 89 6.52 -0.07 0.49
CA LYS A 89 6.33 1.01 -0.47
C LYS A 89 5.01 1.78 -0.31
N GLY A 90 4.07 1.24 0.45
CA GLY A 90 2.72 1.77 0.52
C GLY A 90 2.65 3.23 0.94
N ASN A 91 3.39 3.62 1.96
CA ASN A 91 3.41 5.01 2.41
C ASN A 91 4.02 5.95 1.37
N GLN A 92 5.04 5.51 0.65
CA GLN A 92 5.62 6.28 -0.47
C GLN A 92 4.60 6.43 -1.61
N TRP A 93 3.84 5.39 -1.92
CA TRP A 93 2.77 5.46 -2.92
C TRP A 93 1.67 6.44 -2.51
N ARG A 94 1.33 6.47 -1.22
CA ARG A 94 0.39 7.45 -0.68
C ARG A 94 0.90 8.87 -0.85
N GLU A 95 2.17 9.12 -0.54
CA GLU A 95 2.78 10.45 -0.73
C GLU A 95 2.68 10.90 -2.19
N ALA A 96 3.09 10.04 -3.12
CA ALA A 96 3.01 10.35 -4.55
C ALA A 96 1.56 10.61 -5.00
N ASN A 97 0.62 9.82 -4.51
CA ASN A 97 -0.80 9.98 -4.82
C ASN A 97 -1.37 11.29 -4.27
N LEU A 98 -1.01 11.66 -3.04
CA LEU A 98 -1.44 12.93 -2.45
C LEU A 98 -0.91 14.12 -3.23
N LEU A 99 0.36 14.09 -3.63
CA LEU A 99 0.94 15.15 -4.46
C LEU A 99 0.21 15.28 -5.80
N LYS A 100 -0.14 14.15 -6.43
CA LYS A 100 -0.93 14.13 -7.67
C LYS A 100 -2.32 14.74 -7.50
N ARG A 101 -2.92 14.58 -6.33
CA ARG A 101 -4.26 15.08 -6.05
C ARG A 101 -4.28 16.55 -5.56
N GLY A 102 -3.14 17.22 -5.59
CA GLY A 102 -3.05 18.64 -5.24
C GLY A 102 -2.71 18.91 -3.77
N TYR A 103 -2.35 17.90 -3.00
CA TYR A 103 -1.85 18.08 -1.65
C TYR A 103 -0.39 18.53 -1.69
N THR A 104 0.01 19.33 -0.70
CA THR A 104 1.40 19.78 -0.56
C THR A 104 1.92 19.43 0.83
N LEU A 105 3.20 19.10 0.91
CA LEU A 105 3.86 18.82 2.18
C LEU A 105 3.99 20.13 2.98
N VAL A 106 3.43 20.15 4.19
CA VAL A 106 3.45 21.33 5.06
C VAL A 106 4.31 21.14 6.31
N GLY A 107 4.71 19.93 6.64
CA GLY A 107 5.59 19.68 7.77
C GLY A 107 5.67 18.23 8.17
N GLU A 108 6.47 17.97 9.19
CA GLU A 108 6.60 16.66 9.81
C GLU A 108 6.38 16.78 11.32
N ALA A 109 5.83 15.73 11.92
CA ALA A 109 5.69 15.65 13.36
C ALA A 109 5.92 14.23 13.84
N ARG A 110 6.46 14.09 15.04
CA ARG A 110 6.65 12.79 15.68
C ARG A 110 5.63 12.66 16.80
N THR A 111 4.61 11.84 16.56
CA THR A 111 3.47 11.66 17.45
C THR A 111 3.05 10.19 17.50
N ALA A 112 2.11 9.88 18.39
CA ALA A 112 1.57 8.52 18.49
C ALA A 112 0.55 8.21 17.39
N THR A 113 -0.17 9.22 16.88
CA THR A 113 -1.26 9.05 15.92
C THR A 113 -1.15 10.04 14.75
N PRO A 114 -1.71 9.70 13.57
CA PRO A 114 -1.77 10.64 12.44
C PRO A 114 -2.52 11.93 12.77
N ASP A 115 -3.63 11.84 13.49
CA ASP A 115 -4.45 13.00 13.86
C ASP A 115 -3.68 13.98 14.75
N ALA A 116 -2.89 13.45 15.69
CA ALA A 116 -2.03 14.28 16.53
C ALA A 116 -0.95 14.98 15.70
N ALA A 117 -0.41 14.33 14.68
CA ALA A 117 0.59 14.92 13.78
C ALA A 117 -0.02 16.06 12.96
N ILE A 118 -1.22 15.87 12.43
CA ILE A 118 -1.94 16.90 11.70
C ILE A 118 -2.21 18.11 12.60
N ALA A 119 -2.72 17.87 13.81
CA ALA A 119 -3.02 18.94 14.77
C ALA A 119 -1.76 19.73 15.13
N GLU A 120 -0.64 19.07 15.36
CA GLU A 120 0.63 19.72 15.71
C GLU A 120 1.16 20.59 14.57
N VAL A 121 1.19 20.08 13.35
CA VAL A 121 1.70 20.82 12.18
C VAL A 121 0.77 21.99 11.81
N VAL A 122 -0.53 21.79 11.81
CA VAL A 122 -1.51 22.84 11.48
C VAL A 122 -1.49 23.94 12.54
N LYS A 123 -1.29 23.61 13.81
CA LYS A 123 -1.21 24.58 14.90
C LYS A 123 0.01 25.49 14.79
N THR A 124 1.14 24.97 14.27
CA THR A 124 2.39 25.73 14.15
C THR A 124 2.55 26.44 12.81
N ALA A 125 1.69 26.16 11.86
CA ALA A 125 1.73 26.74 10.51
C ALA A 125 1.09 28.18 10.49
#